data_4fbcbdead71eac6fa07233514b167ea1
#
_entry.id   4fbcbdead71eac6fa07233514b167ea1
#
_cell.length_a   1.000
_cell.length_b   1.000
_cell.length_c   1.000
_cell.angle_alpha   90.00
_cell.angle_beta   90.00
_cell.angle_gamma   90.00
#
_symmetry.space_group_name_H-M   'P 1'
#
loop_
_entity.id
_entity.type
_entity.pdbx_description
1 polymer ?
#
loop_
_entity_poly.entity_id
_entity_poly.type
_entity_poly.pdbx_seq_one_letter_code
_entity_poly.pdbx_strand_id
1 'polypeptide(L)'
;MLARIISHFGATEIAVQKVGSQIESLSWITADGFAIALCAFVGQNFGSRNFDRIDKGIRIIAMMSIFLGAIATIGLVFFGEPIFRVFIDEPQSIPSGVNYLRILGYSQIPMCIEIITIGMFNGFGETKIPAVISILLTGARIPMALFFTSTALGVNGVWWAISLSSIVKGSILPVFYYLYRKKMVLEA
;
A
#
# COMPACT_ATOMS: atom_id res chain seq x y z
N MET A 1 13.33 8.02 9.22
CA MET A 1 12.79 8.41 10.54
C MET A 1 12.11 7.25 11.25
N LEU A 2 11.20 6.48 10.65
CA LEU A 2 10.57 5.32 11.30
C LEU A 2 11.59 4.32 11.85
N ALA A 3 12.64 3.98 11.09
CA ALA A 3 13.70 3.09 11.55
C ALA A 3 14.39 3.57 12.84
N ARG A 4 14.48 4.90 13.06
CA ARG A 4 15.02 5.47 14.31
C ARG A 4 14.05 5.26 15.48
N ILE A 5 12.74 5.30 15.24
CA ILE A 5 11.76 4.99 16.30
C ILE A 5 11.88 3.52 16.68
N ILE A 6 11.98 2.63 15.68
CA ILE A 6 12.09 1.19 15.89
C ILE A 6 13.40 0.81 16.60
N SER A 7 14.51 1.51 16.33
CA SER A 7 15.80 1.23 16.98
C SER A 7 15.77 1.39 18.50
N HIS A 8 14.84 2.16 19.04
CA HIS A 8 14.63 2.24 20.49
C HIS A 8 14.07 0.96 21.12
N PHE A 9 13.45 0.09 20.31
CA PHE A 9 12.89 -1.19 20.76
C PHE A 9 13.85 -2.38 20.60
N GLY A 10 15.05 -2.14 20.06
CA GLY A 10 16.10 -3.14 19.94
C GLY A 10 16.43 -3.56 18.52
N ALA A 11 17.54 -4.28 18.36
CA ALA A 11 18.03 -4.75 17.06
C ALA A 11 17.11 -5.80 16.43
N THR A 12 16.47 -6.61 17.25
CA THR A 12 15.50 -7.64 16.86
C THR A 12 14.34 -7.03 16.06
N GLU A 13 13.78 -5.90 16.53
CA GLU A 13 12.64 -5.25 15.86
C GLU A 13 13.03 -4.62 14.51
N ILE A 14 14.29 -4.17 14.38
CA ILE A 14 14.83 -3.71 13.10
C ILE A 14 14.94 -4.88 12.10
N ALA A 15 15.40 -6.05 12.57
CA ALA A 15 15.48 -7.25 11.75
C ALA A 15 14.08 -7.71 11.30
N VAL A 16 13.13 -7.73 12.24
CA VAL A 16 11.71 -8.03 11.98
C VAL A 16 11.14 -7.12 10.90
N GLN A 17 11.35 -5.81 11.00
CA GLN A 17 10.88 -4.87 9.98
C GLN A 17 11.51 -5.12 8.62
N LYS A 18 12.83 -5.36 8.57
CA LYS A 18 13.52 -5.61 7.30
C LYS A 18 12.98 -6.85 6.60
N VAL A 19 12.87 -7.95 7.31
CA VAL A 19 12.36 -9.20 6.75
C VAL A 19 10.88 -9.08 6.40
N GLY A 20 10.07 -8.53 7.30
CA GLY A 20 8.66 -8.31 7.05
C GLY A 20 8.40 -7.44 5.82
N SER A 21 9.17 -6.35 5.64
CA SER A 21 9.04 -5.50 4.45
C SER A 21 9.48 -6.20 3.16
N GLN A 22 10.43 -7.13 3.21
CA GLN A 22 10.78 -7.94 2.04
C GLN A 22 9.67 -8.91 1.66
N ILE A 23 9.02 -9.54 2.64
CA ILE A 23 7.86 -10.41 2.41
C ILE A 23 6.71 -9.63 1.78
N GLU A 24 6.38 -8.45 2.32
CA GLU A 24 5.36 -7.57 1.74
C GLU A 24 5.71 -7.09 0.32
N SER A 25 7.00 -6.89 0.03
CA SER A 25 7.44 -6.32 -1.26
C SER A 25 6.94 -7.14 -2.45
N LEU A 26 6.69 -8.42 -2.26
CA LEU A 26 6.17 -9.29 -3.30
C LEU A 26 4.80 -8.83 -3.83
N SER A 27 3.92 -8.37 -2.93
CA SER A 27 2.58 -7.89 -3.31
C SER A 27 2.64 -6.50 -3.93
N TRP A 28 3.38 -5.55 -3.35
CA TRP A 28 3.39 -4.20 -3.89
C TRP A 28 4.23 -4.06 -5.17
N ILE A 29 5.30 -4.82 -5.38
CA ILE A 29 6.02 -4.86 -6.66
C ILE A 29 5.10 -5.40 -7.77
N THR A 30 4.29 -6.42 -7.48
CA THR A 30 3.32 -6.95 -8.45
C THR A 30 2.23 -5.91 -8.75
N ALA A 31 1.72 -5.22 -7.73
CA ALA A 31 0.75 -4.13 -7.92
C ALA A 31 1.34 -2.95 -8.72
N ASP A 32 2.61 -2.62 -8.52
CA ASP A 32 3.34 -1.62 -9.31
C ASP A 32 3.43 -2.02 -10.79
N GLY A 33 3.70 -3.28 -11.08
CA GLY A 33 3.66 -3.80 -12.45
C GLY A 33 2.30 -3.56 -13.12
N PHE A 34 1.20 -3.82 -12.41
CA PHE A 34 -0.15 -3.50 -12.90
C PHE A 34 -0.38 -2.00 -13.07
N ALA A 35 0.12 -1.18 -12.15
CA ALA A 35 -0.01 0.27 -12.23
C ALA A 35 0.73 0.86 -13.44
N ILE A 36 1.95 0.37 -13.74
CA ILE A 36 2.74 0.77 -14.90
C ILE A 36 2.02 0.40 -16.20
N ALA A 37 1.52 -0.84 -16.29
CA ALA A 37 0.75 -1.29 -17.45
C ALA A 37 -0.52 -0.45 -17.64
N LEU A 38 -1.23 -0.17 -16.54
CA LEU A 38 -2.44 0.65 -16.56
C LEU A 38 -2.14 2.10 -16.96
N CYS A 39 -1.05 2.69 -16.47
CA CYS A 39 -0.60 4.02 -16.85
C CYS A 39 -0.39 4.13 -18.36
N ALA A 40 0.34 3.21 -18.95
CA ALA A 40 0.58 3.17 -20.41
C ALA A 40 -0.73 2.98 -21.18
N PHE A 41 -1.58 2.06 -20.73
CA PHE A 41 -2.88 1.79 -21.35
C PHE A 41 -3.82 3.01 -21.31
N VAL A 42 -3.92 3.67 -20.15
CA VAL A 42 -4.73 4.88 -19.98
C VAL A 42 -4.19 6.00 -20.87
N GLY A 43 -2.88 6.26 -20.87
CA GLY A 43 -2.27 7.32 -21.66
C GLY A 43 -2.51 7.15 -23.16
N GLN A 44 -2.36 5.94 -23.71
CA GLN A 44 -2.63 5.65 -25.13
C GLN A 44 -4.11 5.85 -25.50
N ASN A 45 -5.02 5.36 -24.67
CA ASN A 45 -6.45 5.47 -24.95
C ASN A 45 -7.00 6.89 -24.65
N PHE A 46 -6.39 7.62 -23.76
CA PHE A 46 -6.70 9.03 -23.50
C PHE A 46 -6.34 9.91 -24.69
N GLY A 47 -5.16 9.72 -25.28
CA GLY A 47 -4.76 10.42 -26.50
C GLY A 47 -5.68 10.17 -27.69
N SER A 48 -6.27 8.97 -27.78
CA SER A 48 -7.25 8.60 -28.82
C SER A 48 -8.71 8.89 -28.44
N ARG A 49 -8.98 9.53 -27.29
CA ARG A 49 -10.30 9.83 -26.73
C ARG A 49 -11.21 8.61 -26.55
N ASN A 50 -10.64 7.44 -26.35
CA ASN A 50 -11.40 6.19 -26.18
C ASN A 50 -11.70 5.90 -24.69
N PHE A 51 -12.59 6.69 -24.11
CA PHE A 51 -12.90 6.65 -22.67
C PHE A 51 -13.58 5.35 -22.23
N ASP A 52 -14.41 4.74 -23.06
CA ASP A 52 -15.05 3.45 -22.76
C ASP A 52 -14.03 2.34 -22.57
N ARG A 53 -12.96 2.37 -23.36
CA ARG A 53 -11.88 1.40 -23.28
C ARG A 53 -11.05 1.62 -22.01
N ILE A 54 -10.80 2.88 -21.64
CA ILE A 54 -10.14 3.24 -20.39
C ILE A 54 -10.92 2.67 -19.19
N ASP A 55 -12.23 2.92 -19.13
CA ASP A 55 -13.06 2.49 -17.99
C ASP A 55 -13.12 0.95 -17.88
N LYS A 56 -13.15 0.23 -19.00
CA LYS A 56 -13.05 -1.24 -19.02
C LYS A 56 -11.68 -1.72 -18.50
N GLY A 57 -10.59 -1.12 -18.97
CA GLY A 57 -9.23 -1.47 -18.54
C GLY A 57 -9.01 -1.23 -17.04
N ILE A 58 -9.46 -0.07 -16.56
CA ILE A 58 -9.39 0.26 -15.12
C ILE A 58 -10.15 -0.78 -14.29
N ARG A 59 -11.36 -1.15 -14.69
CA ARG A 59 -12.16 -2.14 -13.96
C ARG A 59 -11.48 -3.51 -13.90
N ILE A 60 -10.90 -3.96 -15.01
CA ILE A 60 -10.18 -5.25 -15.05
C ILE A 60 -8.97 -5.22 -14.12
N ILE A 61 -8.11 -4.21 -14.23
CA ILE A 61 -6.91 -4.09 -13.38
C ILE A 61 -7.28 -3.89 -11.90
N ALA A 62 -8.34 -3.14 -11.60
CA ALA A 62 -8.82 -2.99 -10.22
C ALA A 62 -9.25 -4.33 -9.62
N MET A 63 -10.00 -5.15 -10.36
CA MET A 63 -10.38 -6.49 -9.91
C MET A 63 -9.16 -7.40 -9.68
N MET A 64 -8.20 -7.39 -10.61
CA MET A 64 -6.95 -8.16 -10.47
C MET A 64 -6.15 -7.71 -9.25
N SER A 65 -6.06 -6.40 -8.99
CA SER A 65 -5.34 -5.85 -7.85
C SER A 65 -6.03 -6.14 -6.52
N ILE A 66 -7.36 -6.10 -6.47
CA ILE A 66 -8.14 -6.51 -5.29
C ILE A 66 -7.91 -8.00 -5.01
N PHE A 67 -7.93 -8.84 -6.04
CA PHE A 67 -7.67 -10.28 -5.92
C PHE A 67 -6.25 -10.55 -5.41
N LEU A 68 -5.25 -9.88 -5.96
CA LEU A 68 -3.86 -9.94 -5.48
C LEU A 68 -3.75 -9.51 -4.01
N GLY A 69 -4.36 -8.36 -3.67
CA GLY A 69 -4.38 -7.86 -2.29
C GLY A 69 -5.08 -8.82 -1.33
N ALA A 70 -6.15 -9.49 -1.77
CA ALA A 70 -6.85 -10.49 -0.96
C ALA A 70 -5.98 -11.74 -0.71
N ILE A 71 -5.28 -12.25 -1.73
CA ILE A 71 -4.32 -13.35 -1.58
C ILE A 71 -3.21 -12.95 -0.59
N ALA A 72 -2.63 -11.76 -0.76
CA ALA A 72 -1.60 -11.25 0.14
C ALA A 72 -2.13 -11.10 1.57
N THR A 73 -3.34 -10.55 1.76
CA THR A 73 -3.99 -10.43 3.08
C THR A 73 -4.15 -11.81 3.73
N ILE A 74 -4.72 -12.78 3.01
CA ILE A 74 -4.91 -14.14 3.52
C ILE A 74 -3.55 -14.75 3.89
N GLY A 75 -2.56 -14.66 3.01
CA GLY A 75 -1.21 -15.17 3.24
C GLY A 75 -0.56 -14.58 4.49
N LEU A 76 -0.54 -13.24 4.61
CA LEU A 76 0.14 -12.57 5.73
C LEU A 76 -0.60 -12.71 7.05
N VAL A 77 -1.93 -12.71 7.05
CA VAL A 77 -2.74 -12.78 8.28
C VAL A 77 -2.82 -14.20 8.83
N PHE A 78 -3.06 -15.19 7.98
CA PHE A 78 -3.29 -16.59 8.42
C PHE A 78 -2.04 -17.46 8.34
N PHE A 79 -1.13 -17.18 7.41
CA PHE A 79 0.10 -17.94 7.20
C PHE A 79 1.36 -17.14 7.58
N GLY A 80 1.23 -16.08 8.38
CA GLY A 80 2.34 -15.21 8.77
C GLY A 80 3.48 -15.96 9.46
N GLU A 81 3.18 -16.93 10.35
CA GLU A 81 4.19 -17.68 11.08
C GLU A 81 5.03 -18.58 10.16
N PRO A 82 4.45 -19.50 9.37
CA PRO A 82 5.26 -20.32 8.46
C PRO A 82 6.02 -19.48 7.43
N ILE A 83 5.43 -18.40 6.94
CA ILE A 83 6.12 -17.49 6.01
C ILE A 83 7.32 -16.83 6.68
N PHE A 84 7.16 -16.30 7.90
CA PHE A 84 8.24 -15.61 8.60
C PHE A 84 9.39 -16.56 8.98
N ARG A 85 9.07 -17.81 9.37
CA ARG A 85 10.06 -18.85 9.70
C ARG A 85 10.98 -19.25 8.52
N VAL A 86 10.54 -19.07 7.27
CA VAL A 86 11.39 -19.30 6.10
C VAL A 86 12.58 -18.33 6.05
N PHE A 87 12.43 -17.13 6.65
CA PHE A 87 13.43 -16.07 6.59
C PHE A 87 14.24 -15.91 7.87
N ILE A 88 13.66 -16.25 9.03
CA ILE A 88 14.31 -16.13 10.34
C ILE A 88 14.00 -17.37 11.19
N ASP A 89 15.06 -18.05 11.65
CA ASP A 89 14.95 -19.20 12.55
C ASP A 89 15.01 -18.81 14.04
N GLU A 90 15.24 -17.53 14.34
CA GLU A 90 15.39 -17.06 15.73
C GLU A 90 14.03 -17.03 16.46
N PRO A 91 13.84 -17.88 17.49
CA PRO A 91 12.52 -18.03 18.15
C PRO A 91 12.01 -16.73 18.78
N GLN A 92 12.90 -15.84 19.20
CA GLN A 92 12.55 -14.58 19.86
C GLN A 92 11.93 -13.57 18.89
N SER A 93 12.31 -13.62 17.61
CA SER A 93 11.85 -12.70 16.56
C SER A 93 10.50 -13.08 15.97
N ILE A 94 10.12 -14.36 16.07
CA ILE A 94 8.92 -14.90 15.41
C ILE A 94 7.62 -14.21 15.89
N PRO A 95 7.33 -14.05 17.20
CA PRO A 95 6.09 -13.43 17.65
C PRO A 95 5.91 -12.00 17.14
N SER A 96 6.99 -11.21 17.15
CA SER A 96 6.99 -9.84 16.64
C SER A 96 6.80 -9.82 15.12
N GLY A 97 7.48 -10.72 14.41
CA GLY A 97 7.35 -10.88 12.95
C GLY A 97 5.94 -11.26 12.51
N VAL A 98 5.31 -12.19 13.21
CA VAL A 98 3.90 -12.59 12.96
C VAL A 98 2.96 -11.41 13.20
N ASN A 99 3.15 -10.65 14.27
CA ASN A 99 2.36 -9.44 14.53
C ASN A 99 2.55 -8.39 13.44
N TYR A 100 3.80 -8.17 13.00
CA TYR A 100 4.12 -7.30 11.88
C TYR A 100 3.32 -7.70 10.64
N LEU A 101 3.47 -8.95 10.18
CA LEU A 101 2.80 -9.44 8.97
C LEU A 101 1.28 -9.36 9.08
N ARG A 102 0.72 -9.66 10.24
CA ARG A 102 -0.73 -9.59 10.47
C ARG A 102 -1.25 -8.16 10.39
N ILE A 103 -0.59 -7.21 11.05
CA ILE A 103 -1.00 -5.80 11.05
C ILE A 103 -0.91 -5.22 9.63
N LEU A 104 0.17 -5.49 8.90
CA LEU A 104 0.32 -5.00 7.53
C LEU A 104 -0.51 -5.79 6.52
N GLY A 105 -0.84 -7.04 6.83
CA GLY A 105 -1.76 -7.85 6.05
C GLY A 105 -3.13 -7.18 5.86
N TYR A 106 -3.65 -6.51 6.89
CA TYR A 106 -4.93 -5.78 6.81
C TYR A 106 -4.93 -4.61 5.82
N SER A 107 -3.77 -4.06 5.50
CA SER A 107 -3.64 -2.93 4.56
C SER A 107 -3.29 -3.34 3.14
N GLN A 108 -3.12 -4.63 2.83
CA GLN A 108 -2.69 -5.08 1.50
C GLN A 108 -3.68 -4.73 0.39
N ILE A 109 -4.98 -4.93 0.62
CA ILE A 109 -6.02 -4.55 -0.37
C ILE A 109 -6.02 -3.03 -0.60
N PRO A 110 -6.16 -2.17 0.43
CA PRO A 110 -6.07 -0.72 0.24
C PRO A 110 -4.77 -0.26 -0.43
N MET A 111 -3.64 -0.88 -0.10
CA MET A 111 -2.35 -0.56 -0.69
C MET A 111 -2.30 -0.88 -2.19
N CYS A 112 -2.80 -2.04 -2.60
CA CYS A 112 -2.90 -2.38 -4.03
C CYS A 112 -3.81 -1.38 -4.78
N ILE A 113 -4.94 -0.98 -4.17
CA ILE A 113 -5.84 0.03 -4.73
C ILE A 113 -5.14 1.39 -4.83
N GLU A 114 -4.40 1.80 -3.81
CA GLU A 114 -3.58 3.02 -3.83
C GLU A 114 -2.66 3.03 -5.05
N ILE A 115 -1.85 1.97 -5.21
CA ILE A 115 -0.82 1.86 -6.25
C ILE A 115 -1.44 1.97 -7.65
N ILE A 116 -2.50 1.21 -7.94
CA ILE A 116 -3.14 1.27 -9.26
C ILE A 116 -3.82 2.62 -9.51
N THR A 117 -4.37 3.27 -8.47
CA THR A 117 -4.99 4.58 -8.62
C THR A 117 -3.95 5.65 -8.96
N ILE A 118 -2.75 5.57 -8.40
CA ILE A 118 -1.61 6.41 -8.81
C ILE A 118 -1.28 6.16 -10.29
N GLY A 119 -1.25 4.90 -10.73
CA GLY A 119 -1.07 4.54 -12.15
C GLY A 119 -2.12 5.15 -13.07
N MET A 120 -3.40 5.14 -12.65
CA MET A 120 -4.48 5.81 -13.39
C MET A 120 -4.21 7.31 -13.55
N PHE A 121 -3.95 8.03 -12.47
CA PHE A 121 -3.66 9.46 -12.52
C PHE A 121 -2.47 9.77 -13.41
N ASN A 122 -1.39 9.00 -13.30
CA ASN A 122 -0.20 9.17 -14.14
C ASN A 122 -0.52 8.96 -15.63
N GLY A 123 -1.40 8.02 -15.96
CA GLY A 123 -1.86 7.79 -17.33
C GLY A 123 -2.66 8.96 -17.92
N PHE A 124 -3.37 9.73 -17.10
CA PHE A 124 -4.01 10.98 -17.51
C PHE A 124 -3.05 12.19 -17.53
N GLY A 125 -1.80 12.02 -17.12
CA GLY A 125 -0.83 13.12 -16.96
C GLY A 125 -1.00 13.94 -15.67
N GLU A 126 -1.94 13.55 -14.79
CA GLU A 126 -2.21 14.26 -13.52
C GLU A 126 -1.39 13.62 -12.38
N THR A 127 -0.17 14.05 -12.23
CA THR A 127 0.74 13.51 -11.21
C THR A 127 0.69 14.26 -9.87
N LYS A 128 0.14 15.48 -9.86
CA LYS A 128 0.17 16.36 -8.68
C LYS A 128 -0.74 15.86 -7.57
N ILE A 129 -1.97 15.47 -7.92
CA ILE A 129 -2.97 15.01 -6.95
C ILE A 129 -2.46 13.81 -6.13
N PRO A 130 -2.04 12.69 -6.77
CA PRO A 130 -1.56 11.55 -6.02
C PRO A 130 -0.25 11.84 -5.27
N ALA A 131 0.64 12.68 -5.82
CA ALA A 131 1.88 13.05 -5.15
C ALA A 131 1.62 13.82 -3.84
N VAL A 132 0.76 14.83 -3.85
CA VAL A 132 0.43 15.61 -2.66
C VAL A 132 -0.21 14.73 -1.58
N ILE A 133 -1.20 13.90 -1.94
CA ILE A 133 -1.87 13.00 -1.00
C ILE A 133 -0.86 12.00 -0.41
N SER A 134 -0.01 11.39 -1.25
CA SER A 134 0.99 10.42 -0.81
C SER A 134 2.04 11.05 0.11
N ILE A 135 2.53 12.26 -0.19
CA ILE A 135 3.51 12.97 0.65
C ILE A 135 2.89 13.30 2.01
N LEU A 136 1.68 13.87 2.04
CA LEU A 136 1.03 14.25 3.29
C LEU A 136 0.74 13.04 4.19
N LEU A 137 0.16 11.97 3.64
CA LEU A 137 -0.22 10.80 4.42
C LEU A 137 0.98 9.91 4.78
N THR A 138 2.03 9.87 3.94
CA THR A 138 3.28 9.21 4.31
C THR A 138 4.04 10.01 5.36
N GLY A 139 4.03 11.35 5.28
CA GLY A 139 4.57 12.23 6.31
C GLY A 139 3.85 12.08 7.66
N ALA A 140 2.52 11.94 7.62
CA ALA A 140 1.70 11.72 8.80
C ALA A 140 2.01 10.41 9.56
N ARG A 141 2.67 9.43 8.90
CA ARG A 141 3.16 8.21 9.59
C ARG A 141 4.07 8.51 10.76
N ILE A 142 4.88 9.58 10.69
CA ILE A 142 5.85 9.91 11.74
C ILE A 142 5.14 10.32 13.04
N PRO A 143 4.28 11.38 13.05
CA PRO A 143 3.55 11.75 14.25
C PRO A 143 2.61 10.64 14.73
N MET A 144 1.97 9.88 13.83
CA MET A 144 1.14 8.74 14.20
C MET A 144 1.95 7.64 14.89
N ALA A 145 3.15 7.30 14.36
CA ALA A 145 4.02 6.32 14.98
C ALA A 145 4.47 6.76 16.37
N LEU A 146 4.86 8.03 16.55
CA LEU A 146 5.23 8.59 17.86
C LEU A 146 4.07 8.52 18.85
N PHE A 147 2.87 8.86 18.42
CA PHE A 147 1.67 8.79 19.26
C PHE A 147 1.34 7.35 19.65
N PHE A 148 1.32 6.41 18.69
CA PHE A 148 0.97 5.02 18.97
C PHE A 148 2.04 4.29 19.79
N THR A 149 3.33 4.59 19.60
CA THR A 149 4.39 3.98 20.40
C THR A 149 4.42 4.48 21.85
N SER A 150 3.85 5.67 22.13
CA SER A 150 3.68 6.15 23.51
C SER A 150 2.50 5.49 24.25
N THR A 151 1.69 4.68 23.55
CA THR A 151 0.61 3.89 24.14
C THR A 151 1.09 2.47 24.51
N ALA A 152 0.18 1.64 25.00
CA ALA A 152 0.46 0.22 25.30
C ALA A 152 0.83 -0.63 24.06
N LEU A 153 0.76 -0.07 22.84
CA LEU A 153 1.08 -0.79 21.60
C LEU A 153 2.59 -0.99 21.39
N GLY A 154 3.44 -0.18 22.02
CA GLY A 154 4.90 -0.28 21.85
C GLY A 154 5.30 -0.23 20.36
N VAL A 155 6.16 -1.17 19.91
CA VAL A 155 6.62 -1.25 18.52
C VAL A 155 5.49 -1.50 17.52
N ASN A 156 4.43 -2.23 17.93
CA ASN A 156 3.26 -2.46 17.06
C ASN A 156 2.58 -1.14 16.66
N GLY A 157 2.75 -0.06 17.44
CA GLY A 157 2.27 1.27 17.08
C GLY A 157 2.87 1.80 15.80
N VAL A 158 4.12 1.47 15.48
CA VAL A 158 4.74 1.83 14.19
C VAL A 158 4.06 1.08 13.04
N TRP A 159 3.82 -0.22 13.23
CA TRP A 159 3.15 -1.06 12.23
C TRP A 159 1.74 -0.56 11.93
N TRP A 160 0.99 -0.22 12.96
CA TRP A 160 -0.34 0.37 12.82
C TRP A 160 -0.32 1.74 12.14
N ALA A 161 0.67 2.59 12.40
CA ALA A 161 0.81 3.87 11.70
C ALA A 161 1.03 3.68 10.19
N ILE A 162 1.83 2.67 9.79
CA ILE A 162 2.05 2.32 8.39
C ILE A 162 0.75 1.79 7.78
N SER A 163 0.12 0.81 8.41
CA SER A 163 -1.10 0.16 7.94
C SER A 163 -2.25 1.16 7.76
N LEU A 164 -2.54 1.96 8.80
CA LEU A 164 -3.60 2.97 8.75
C LEU A 164 -3.38 4.03 7.66
N SER A 165 -2.14 4.51 7.51
CA SER A 165 -1.86 5.48 6.45
C SER A 165 -2.10 4.90 5.05
N SER A 166 -1.79 3.61 4.84
CA SER A 166 -2.05 2.92 3.57
C SER A 166 -3.55 2.69 3.36
N ILE A 167 -4.30 2.33 4.41
CA ILE A 167 -5.76 2.21 4.35
C ILE A 167 -6.40 3.55 3.96
N VAL A 168 -5.97 4.64 4.60
CA VAL A 168 -6.50 5.98 4.30
C VAL A 168 -6.17 6.40 2.87
N LYS A 169 -4.93 6.17 2.39
CA LYS A 169 -4.54 6.48 1.01
C LYS A 169 -5.33 5.66 -0.01
N GLY A 170 -5.45 4.36 0.23
CA GLY A 170 -6.20 3.46 -0.63
C GLY A 170 -7.71 3.75 -0.67
N SER A 171 -8.23 4.45 0.34
CA SER A 171 -9.63 4.91 0.37
C SER A 171 -9.82 6.29 -0.27
N ILE A 172 -8.93 7.22 0.01
CA ILE A 172 -9.03 8.62 -0.44
C ILE A 172 -8.71 8.76 -1.94
N LEU A 173 -7.65 8.12 -2.43
CA LEU A 173 -7.21 8.27 -3.81
C LEU A 173 -8.27 7.86 -4.85
N PRO A 174 -9.01 6.75 -4.72
CA PRO A 174 -10.09 6.41 -5.62
C PRO A 174 -11.23 7.44 -5.61
N VAL A 175 -11.53 8.05 -4.46
CA VAL A 175 -12.54 9.11 -4.36
C VAL A 175 -12.10 10.34 -5.15
N PHE A 176 -10.85 10.77 -4.97
CA PHE A 176 -10.29 11.88 -5.76
C PHE A 176 -10.25 11.55 -7.26
N TYR A 177 -9.93 10.32 -7.62
CA TYR A 177 -9.98 9.87 -9.01
C TYR A 177 -11.39 9.97 -9.59
N TYR A 178 -12.41 9.52 -8.86
CA TYR A 178 -13.81 9.62 -9.29
C TYR A 178 -14.24 11.07 -9.51
N LEU A 179 -13.88 11.97 -8.60
CA LEU A 179 -14.19 13.41 -8.72
C LEU A 179 -13.47 14.04 -9.92
N TYR A 180 -12.18 13.70 -10.10
CA TYR A 180 -11.40 14.16 -11.25
C TYR A 180 -11.99 13.68 -12.58
N ARG A 181 -12.36 12.41 -12.66
CA ARG A 181 -12.96 11.82 -13.86
C ARG A 181 -14.29 12.47 -14.20
N LYS A 182 -15.14 12.73 -13.19
CA LYS A 182 -16.41 13.42 -13.37
C LYS A 182 -16.23 14.84 -13.94
N LYS A 183 -15.24 15.58 -13.44
CA LYS A 183 -14.92 16.92 -13.95
C LYS A 183 -14.48 16.86 -15.42
N MET A 184 -13.61 15.91 -15.77
CA MET A 184 -13.08 15.74 -17.13
C MET A 184 -14.18 15.43 -18.16
N VAL A 185 -15.18 14.62 -17.76
CA VAL A 185 -16.31 14.28 -18.63
C VAL A 185 -17.26 15.48 -18.85
N LEU A 186 -17.32 16.41 -17.89
CA LEU A 186 -18.14 17.62 -18.02
C LEU A 186 -17.48 18.71 -18.89
N GLU A 187 -16.15 18.66 -19.02
CA GLU A 187 -15.35 19.64 -19.80
C GLU A 187 -15.02 19.14 -21.24
N ALA A 188 -15.35 17.87 -21.58
CA ALA A 188 -15.10 17.25 -22.90
C ALA A 188 -16.34 17.26 -23.79
#